data_4783f2b7ca1255ce8e6bc66bdaf4644b
#
_entry.id   4783f2b7ca1255ce8e6bc66bdaf4644b
#
_cell.length_a   1.000
_cell.length_b   1.000
_cell.length_c   1.000
_cell.angle_alpha   90.00
_cell.angle_beta   90.00
_cell.angle_gamma   90.00
#
_symmetry.space_group_name_H-M   'P 1'
#
loop_
_entity.id
_entity.type
_entity.pdbx_description
1 polymer ?
#
loop_
_entity_poly.entity_id
_entity_poly.type
_entity_poly.pdbx_seq_one_letter_code
_entity_poly.pdbx_strand_id
1 'polypeptide(L)'
;MTVLTFTVSVLCLLPQAVLARWACVRACPASCSCTQEKSCSVLCDRSGMAELPKEFPCEASAINLDKNRLKFLSERAFGTLPSLKSLSLDHNNISFITPGAFKGLSNLVELKMAHNEYISYLHTRTFTGLKKLARLDLSDCNLFNIPDRIFIEQTALKELLSFQNNFRRIPGAFRGMENLTHIYLERNKIEAVAYNSLLGLGSLRYLNLQENRINVIHDQAFQDLVRLENFYLNDNLLSDLPRLAFKGLSRLKMLNLGGNQLINVSKTWFSDLVELEVLYLDRNQVLFIEEGTFENLTSLITLHLNSNNLTTLPFPVFQPIYFLGRLYLFRNPWECDCSLEWLKEWMENYKLVRDIPCASPSSVAGLDLSKVVFAKVNGTCVDPGELNLTTASSEIASTTENRFNSLISKLLQQELKEEMGNGTESLRNGTLLDPEDGLLSAGVGGQRVQTSQPLLCFLVVWLTFGLIGPSNIDFCLSCT
;
A
#
# COMPACT_ATOMS: atom_id res chain seq x y z
N MET A 1 -72.57 -48.21 -22.02
CA MET A 1 -72.62 -46.74 -21.76
C MET A 1 -71.71 -46.42 -20.61
N THR A 2 -70.81 -45.53 -20.86
CA THR A 2 -69.96 -44.71 -20.05
C THR A 2 -68.51 -45.12 -20.12
N VAL A 3 -67.91 -44.77 -21.26
CA VAL A 3 -66.49 -44.48 -21.44
C VAL A 3 -66.45 -43.04 -21.88
N LEU A 4 -65.93 -42.16 -21.08
CA LEU A 4 -65.37 -40.83 -21.42
C LEU A 4 -65.23 -40.01 -20.14
N THR A 5 -64.08 -39.93 -19.57
CA THR A 5 -63.53 -38.74 -18.87
C THR A 5 -62.25 -39.10 -18.14
N PHE A 6 -61.15 -39.34 -18.90
CA PHE A 6 -59.84 -39.40 -18.32
C PHE A 6 -58.77 -38.94 -19.37
N THR A 7 -58.95 -37.79 -19.93
CA THR A 7 -57.84 -37.20 -20.82
C THR A 7 -57.76 -35.69 -20.80
N VAL A 8 -57.93 -35.02 -19.66
CA VAL A 8 -57.71 -33.55 -19.63
C VAL A 8 -56.92 -33.06 -18.40
N SER A 9 -56.14 -33.89 -17.73
CA SER A 9 -55.40 -33.40 -16.57
C SER A 9 -53.91 -33.65 -16.54
N VAL A 10 -53.26 -33.92 -17.68
CA VAL A 10 -51.80 -34.15 -17.74
C VAL A 10 -51.03 -33.02 -18.43
N LEU A 11 -51.69 -31.98 -18.91
CA LEU A 11 -51.03 -30.90 -19.66
C LEU A 11 -50.71 -29.59 -18.87
N CYS A 12 -50.92 -29.57 -17.54
CA CYS A 12 -50.68 -28.37 -16.71
C CYS A 12 -49.58 -28.48 -15.65
N LEU A 13 -48.75 -29.52 -15.69
CA LEU A 13 -47.59 -29.64 -14.78
C LEU A 13 -46.29 -29.75 -15.55
N LEU A 14 -46.08 -28.91 -16.55
CA LEU A 14 -44.72 -28.55 -16.94
C LEU A 14 -44.22 -27.55 -15.91
N PRO A 15 -43.12 -27.83 -15.21
CA PRO A 15 -42.72 -27.02 -14.07
C PRO A 15 -42.42 -25.59 -14.52
N GLN A 16 -42.99 -24.60 -13.81
CA GLN A 16 -42.65 -23.19 -13.92
C GLN A 16 -41.14 -22.94 -13.95
N ALA A 17 -40.35 -23.89 -13.46
CA ALA A 17 -38.87 -23.89 -13.53
C ALA A 17 -38.28 -23.98 -14.96
N VAL A 18 -38.99 -24.58 -15.93
CA VAL A 18 -38.53 -24.69 -17.32
C VAL A 18 -38.81 -23.38 -18.08
N LEU A 19 -39.94 -22.70 -17.78
CA LEU A 19 -40.25 -21.40 -18.37
C LEU A 19 -39.36 -20.29 -17.83
N ALA A 20 -38.99 -20.34 -16.54
CA ALA A 20 -38.05 -19.41 -15.93
C ALA A 20 -36.62 -19.50 -16.55
N ARG A 21 -36.22 -20.70 -16.98
CA ARG A 21 -34.91 -20.92 -17.63
C ARG A 21 -34.74 -20.19 -18.97
N TRP A 22 -35.81 -19.82 -19.64
CA TRP A 22 -35.78 -19.14 -20.95
C TRP A 22 -35.98 -17.62 -20.86
N ALA A 23 -36.40 -17.08 -19.71
CA ALA A 23 -36.71 -15.68 -19.55
C ALA A 23 -35.45 -14.78 -19.72
N CYS A 24 -34.31 -15.21 -19.19
CA CYS A 24 -33.04 -14.47 -19.31
C CYS A 24 -32.57 -14.36 -20.77
N VAL A 25 -32.68 -15.44 -21.53
CA VAL A 25 -32.23 -15.51 -22.92
C VAL A 25 -33.16 -14.74 -23.85
N ARG A 26 -34.46 -14.71 -23.58
CA ARG A 26 -35.45 -14.04 -24.45
C ARG A 26 -35.43 -12.51 -24.34
N ALA A 27 -35.01 -11.97 -23.19
CA ALA A 27 -34.97 -10.55 -22.92
C ALA A 27 -33.54 -9.99 -22.91
N CYS A 28 -32.55 -10.74 -23.44
CA CYS A 28 -31.17 -10.27 -23.50
C CYS A 28 -31.05 -9.11 -24.48
N PRO A 29 -30.49 -7.95 -24.04
CA PRO A 29 -30.26 -6.83 -24.92
C PRO A 29 -29.33 -7.20 -26.07
N ALA A 30 -29.56 -6.66 -27.27
CA ALA A 30 -28.83 -7.04 -28.50
C ALA A 30 -27.31 -6.84 -28.42
N SER A 31 -26.84 -5.87 -27.60
CA SER A 31 -25.42 -5.57 -27.40
C SER A 31 -24.80 -6.30 -26.21
N CYS A 32 -25.51 -7.25 -25.59
CA CYS A 32 -25.09 -7.95 -24.41
C CYS A 32 -25.10 -9.48 -24.63
N SER A 33 -24.36 -10.20 -23.80
CA SER A 33 -24.46 -11.65 -23.70
C SER A 33 -25.11 -12.02 -22.36
N CYS A 34 -25.99 -13.02 -22.38
CA CYS A 34 -26.68 -13.48 -21.19
C CYS A 34 -26.35 -14.93 -20.92
N THR A 35 -25.89 -15.23 -19.73
CA THR A 35 -25.52 -16.57 -19.29
C THR A 35 -26.44 -17.02 -18.15
N GLN A 36 -26.74 -18.31 -18.09
CA GLN A 36 -27.64 -18.89 -17.11
C GLN A 36 -27.08 -20.19 -16.52
N GLU A 37 -25.84 -20.18 -16.05
CA GLU A 37 -25.28 -21.40 -15.45
C GLU A 37 -25.86 -21.70 -14.06
N LYS A 38 -25.78 -20.74 -13.13
CA LYS A 38 -26.34 -20.84 -11.76
C LYS A 38 -27.31 -19.71 -11.45
N SER A 39 -27.16 -18.58 -12.14
CA SER A 39 -27.99 -17.38 -12.04
C SER A 39 -27.98 -16.65 -13.39
N CYS A 40 -28.99 -15.83 -13.66
CA CYS A 40 -29.02 -15.01 -14.86
C CYS A 40 -28.02 -13.86 -14.75
N SER A 41 -26.97 -13.88 -15.54
CA SER A 41 -25.98 -12.80 -15.62
C SER A 41 -26.02 -12.16 -17.01
N VAL A 42 -26.05 -10.81 -17.04
CA VAL A 42 -26.08 -10.00 -18.25
C VAL A 42 -24.74 -9.30 -18.38
N LEU A 43 -23.97 -9.64 -19.42
CA LEU A 43 -22.66 -9.11 -19.69
C LEU A 43 -22.72 -8.17 -20.89
N CYS A 44 -22.52 -6.90 -20.63
CA CYS A 44 -22.57 -5.82 -21.62
C CYS A 44 -21.25 -5.02 -21.63
N ASP A 45 -20.17 -5.59 -21.11
CA ASP A 45 -18.91 -4.88 -21.03
C ASP A 45 -18.33 -4.58 -22.44
N ARG A 46 -17.62 -3.46 -22.55
CA ARG A 46 -16.94 -3.03 -23.80
C ARG A 46 -17.84 -2.99 -25.04
N SER A 47 -19.13 -2.84 -24.85
CA SER A 47 -20.11 -2.81 -25.98
C SER A 47 -20.23 -1.44 -26.65
N GLY A 48 -19.45 -0.44 -26.21
CA GLY A 48 -19.45 0.92 -26.76
C GLY A 48 -20.73 1.71 -26.49
N MET A 49 -21.58 1.25 -25.56
CA MET A 49 -22.88 1.84 -25.28
C MET A 49 -22.78 3.25 -24.71
N ALA A 50 -23.51 4.20 -25.33
CA ALA A 50 -23.67 5.56 -24.82
C ALA A 50 -24.93 5.72 -23.96
N GLU A 51 -25.91 4.83 -24.12
CA GLU A 51 -27.18 4.80 -23.40
C GLU A 51 -27.46 3.38 -22.90
N LEU A 52 -28.24 3.29 -21.81
CA LEU A 52 -28.67 2.01 -21.27
C LEU A 52 -29.66 1.29 -22.21
N PRO A 53 -29.63 -0.05 -22.26
CA PRO A 53 -30.69 -0.82 -22.88
C PRO A 53 -32.06 -0.45 -22.27
N LYS A 54 -33.10 -0.44 -23.08
CA LYS A 54 -34.45 -0.08 -22.61
C LYS A 54 -35.00 -1.10 -21.61
N GLU A 55 -34.62 -2.33 -21.74
CA GLU A 55 -35.10 -3.43 -20.92
C GLU A 55 -33.97 -4.40 -20.57
N PHE A 56 -34.01 -4.94 -19.36
CA PHE A 56 -33.15 -6.02 -18.89
C PHE A 56 -34.03 -7.21 -18.47
N PRO A 57 -33.49 -8.45 -18.52
CA PRO A 57 -34.23 -9.61 -18.01
C PRO A 57 -34.59 -9.44 -16.53
N CYS A 58 -35.86 -9.61 -16.17
CA CYS A 58 -36.32 -9.44 -14.78
C CYS A 58 -35.68 -10.42 -13.79
N GLU A 59 -35.22 -11.57 -14.27
CA GLU A 59 -34.50 -12.59 -13.51
C GLU A 59 -32.99 -12.31 -13.36
N ALA A 60 -32.48 -11.22 -13.96
CA ALA A 60 -31.08 -10.85 -13.88
C ALA A 60 -30.64 -10.71 -12.42
N SER A 61 -29.63 -11.46 -12.03
CA SER A 61 -29.00 -11.41 -10.70
C SER A 61 -27.71 -10.57 -10.70
N ALA A 62 -27.05 -10.46 -11.85
CA ALA A 62 -25.88 -9.62 -12.06
C ALA A 62 -25.95 -8.94 -13.44
N ILE A 63 -25.58 -7.67 -13.48
CA ILE A 63 -25.45 -6.89 -14.71
C ILE A 63 -24.06 -6.23 -14.71
N ASN A 64 -23.30 -6.48 -15.76
CA ASN A 64 -22.04 -5.83 -16.00
C ASN A 64 -22.12 -4.89 -17.22
N LEU A 65 -21.94 -3.61 -16.98
CA LEU A 65 -21.94 -2.53 -17.99
C LEU A 65 -20.57 -1.82 -18.06
N ASP A 66 -19.51 -2.48 -17.64
CA ASP A 66 -18.18 -1.88 -17.55
C ASP A 66 -17.62 -1.49 -18.93
N LYS A 67 -16.72 -0.49 -18.88
CA LYS A 67 -15.98 -0.06 -20.07
C LYS A 67 -16.86 0.34 -21.25
N ASN A 68 -17.95 1.06 -20.95
CA ASN A 68 -18.83 1.65 -21.93
C ASN A 68 -18.68 3.20 -21.96
N ARG A 69 -19.63 3.89 -22.59
CA ARG A 69 -19.61 5.35 -22.75
C ARG A 69 -20.84 6.01 -22.13
N LEU A 70 -21.42 5.40 -21.11
CA LEU A 70 -22.60 5.91 -20.43
C LEU A 70 -22.29 7.26 -19.79
N LYS A 71 -23.14 8.27 -20.03
CA LYS A 71 -22.93 9.64 -19.53
C LYS A 71 -23.93 10.05 -18.46
N PHE A 72 -25.11 9.46 -18.48
CA PHE A 72 -26.24 9.88 -17.69
C PHE A 72 -27.06 8.69 -17.19
N LEU A 73 -27.49 8.73 -15.92
CA LEU A 73 -28.44 7.77 -15.38
C LEU A 73 -29.73 8.50 -15.02
N SER A 74 -30.83 8.20 -15.72
CA SER A 74 -32.17 8.76 -15.48
C SER A 74 -32.81 8.19 -14.24
N GLU A 75 -33.90 8.77 -13.77
CA GLU A 75 -34.69 8.18 -12.69
C GLU A 75 -35.18 6.77 -13.09
N ARG A 76 -35.02 5.80 -12.19
CA ARG A 76 -35.32 4.38 -12.44
C ARG A 76 -34.65 3.82 -13.70
N ALA A 77 -33.42 4.22 -13.96
CA ALA A 77 -32.68 3.86 -15.16
C ALA A 77 -32.65 2.37 -15.51
N PHE A 78 -32.76 1.51 -14.52
CA PHE A 78 -32.77 0.04 -14.67
C PHE A 78 -34.16 -0.59 -14.56
N GLY A 79 -35.22 0.23 -14.43
CA GLY A 79 -36.56 -0.31 -14.18
C GLY A 79 -36.70 -1.03 -12.83
N THR A 80 -37.46 -2.11 -12.82
CA THR A 80 -37.66 -2.95 -11.62
C THR A 80 -36.99 -4.30 -11.85
N LEU A 81 -35.89 -4.57 -11.16
CA LEU A 81 -35.13 -5.81 -11.24
C LEU A 81 -35.04 -6.44 -9.85
N PRO A 82 -36.05 -7.19 -9.41
CA PRO A 82 -36.16 -7.71 -8.05
C PRO A 82 -35.11 -8.79 -7.73
N SER A 83 -34.54 -9.43 -8.74
CA SER A 83 -33.51 -10.46 -8.59
C SER A 83 -32.09 -9.93 -8.58
N LEU A 84 -31.88 -8.65 -8.95
CA LEU A 84 -30.55 -8.09 -9.12
C LEU A 84 -29.82 -7.93 -7.79
N LYS A 85 -28.62 -8.53 -7.70
CA LYS A 85 -27.73 -8.49 -6.53
C LYS A 85 -26.44 -7.72 -6.80
N SER A 86 -25.93 -7.75 -8.03
CA SER A 86 -24.69 -7.05 -8.40
C SER A 86 -24.90 -6.24 -9.67
N LEU A 87 -24.49 -4.96 -9.62
CA LEU A 87 -24.49 -4.04 -10.75
C LEU A 87 -23.13 -3.39 -10.86
N SER A 88 -22.47 -3.55 -12.01
CA SER A 88 -21.20 -2.91 -12.30
C SER A 88 -21.34 -1.90 -13.45
N LEU A 89 -20.85 -0.70 -13.19
CA LEU A 89 -20.83 0.47 -14.08
C LEU A 89 -19.43 1.06 -14.17
N ASP A 90 -18.39 0.27 -13.87
CA ASP A 90 -17.02 0.74 -13.83
C ASP A 90 -16.52 1.20 -15.19
N HIS A 91 -15.59 2.16 -15.20
CA HIS A 91 -14.99 2.68 -16.44
C HIS A 91 -16.02 3.20 -17.46
N ASN A 92 -16.90 4.08 -17.03
CA ASN A 92 -17.83 4.79 -17.88
C ASN A 92 -17.54 6.31 -17.86
N ASN A 93 -18.32 7.06 -18.60
CA ASN A 93 -18.22 8.53 -18.65
C ASN A 93 -19.37 9.19 -17.88
N ILE A 94 -19.87 8.54 -16.82
CA ILE A 94 -21.02 9.03 -16.07
C ILE A 94 -20.65 10.36 -15.40
N SER A 95 -21.40 11.40 -15.73
CA SER A 95 -21.22 12.74 -15.17
C SER A 95 -22.38 13.16 -14.27
N PHE A 96 -23.56 12.60 -14.49
CA PHE A 96 -24.74 12.94 -13.73
C PHE A 96 -25.62 11.72 -13.44
N ILE A 97 -26.08 11.63 -12.21
CA ILE A 97 -26.97 10.57 -11.71
C ILE A 97 -28.22 11.25 -11.14
N THR A 98 -29.37 11.03 -11.78
CA THR A 98 -30.62 11.60 -11.31
C THR A 98 -31.01 11.01 -9.95
N PRO A 99 -31.59 11.81 -9.03
CA PRO A 99 -32.15 11.28 -7.80
C PRO A 99 -33.07 10.10 -8.03
N GLY A 100 -32.82 8.97 -7.37
CA GLY A 100 -33.59 7.76 -7.56
C GLY A 100 -33.27 6.95 -8.82
N ALA A 101 -32.13 7.15 -9.45
CA ALA A 101 -31.69 6.37 -10.62
C ALA A 101 -31.71 4.85 -10.38
N PHE A 102 -31.40 4.42 -9.17
CA PHE A 102 -31.38 3.00 -8.77
C PHE A 102 -32.68 2.52 -8.11
N LYS A 103 -33.76 3.31 -8.10
CA LYS A 103 -35.07 2.85 -7.59
C LYS A 103 -35.55 1.63 -8.38
N GLY A 104 -36.04 0.61 -7.69
CA GLY A 104 -36.46 -0.66 -8.27
C GLY A 104 -35.47 -1.81 -8.06
N LEU A 105 -34.25 -1.51 -7.58
CA LEU A 105 -33.20 -2.48 -7.31
C LEU A 105 -33.15 -2.85 -5.82
N SER A 106 -34.27 -3.25 -5.23
CA SER A 106 -34.44 -3.42 -3.77
C SER A 106 -33.58 -4.53 -3.16
N ASN A 107 -33.08 -5.46 -3.98
CA ASN A 107 -32.25 -6.58 -3.55
C ASN A 107 -30.77 -6.42 -3.95
N LEU A 108 -30.37 -5.25 -4.46
CA LEU A 108 -28.99 -4.99 -4.83
C LEU A 108 -28.10 -5.03 -3.58
N VAL A 109 -27.04 -5.83 -3.66
CA VAL A 109 -26.05 -6.06 -2.60
C VAL A 109 -24.74 -5.35 -2.92
N GLU A 110 -24.34 -5.33 -4.19
CA GLU A 110 -23.11 -4.73 -4.67
C GLU A 110 -23.38 -3.75 -5.80
N LEU A 111 -22.85 -2.53 -5.67
CA LEU A 111 -22.85 -1.51 -6.71
C LEU A 111 -21.42 -1.02 -6.94
N LYS A 112 -20.91 -1.19 -8.15
CA LYS A 112 -19.62 -0.68 -8.58
C LYS A 112 -19.80 0.46 -9.56
N MET A 113 -19.11 1.56 -9.31
CA MET A 113 -19.15 2.77 -10.12
C MET A 113 -17.75 3.41 -10.21
N ALA A 114 -16.72 2.62 -10.02
CA ALA A 114 -15.33 3.10 -10.05
C ALA A 114 -14.93 3.59 -11.44
N HIS A 115 -13.89 4.43 -11.49
CA HIS A 115 -13.33 4.96 -12.75
C HIS A 115 -14.36 5.74 -13.62
N ASN A 116 -15.23 6.48 -12.96
CA ASN A 116 -16.13 7.44 -13.60
C ASN A 116 -15.67 8.87 -13.30
N GLU A 117 -14.61 9.30 -13.97
CA GLU A 117 -13.86 10.54 -13.70
C GLU A 117 -14.69 11.84 -13.83
N TYR A 118 -15.89 11.75 -14.39
CA TYR A 118 -16.79 12.90 -14.55
C TYR A 118 -17.81 13.04 -13.41
N ILE A 119 -17.89 12.09 -12.48
CA ILE A 119 -18.79 12.20 -11.30
C ILE A 119 -18.15 13.14 -10.29
N SER A 120 -18.54 14.39 -10.27
CA SER A 120 -18.07 15.39 -9.29
C SER A 120 -19.04 15.61 -8.13
N TYR A 121 -20.29 15.19 -8.27
CA TYR A 121 -21.36 15.42 -7.29
C TYR A 121 -22.32 14.23 -7.23
N LEU A 122 -22.80 13.94 -6.03
CA LEU A 122 -23.87 12.96 -5.76
C LEU A 122 -25.02 13.69 -5.04
N HIS A 123 -26.23 13.38 -5.41
CA HIS A 123 -27.41 13.91 -4.73
C HIS A 123 -27.76 13.04 -3.51
N THR A 124 -28.33 13.61 -2.43
CA THR A 124 -28.71 12.89 -1.22
C THR A 124 -29.66 11.70 -1.46
N ARG A 125 -30.42 11.71 -2.57
CA ARG A 125 -31.34 10.64 -2.97
C ARG A 125 -30.75 9.71 -4.04
N THR A 126 -29.47 9.76 -4.32
CA THR A 126 -28.85 8.91 -5.36
C THR A 126 -29.08 7.42 -5.08
N PHE A 127 -28.86 6.98 -3.86
CA PHE A 127 -28.95 5.57 -3.48
C PHE A 127 -30.29 5.17 -2.82
N THR A 128 -31.33 6.01 -2.94
CA THR A 128 -32.65 5.73 -2.36
C THR A 128 -33.20 4.40 -2.87
N GLY A 129 -33.70 3.55 -1.94
CA GLY A 129 -34.28 2.25 -2.24
C GLY A 129 -33.30 1.07 -2.19
N LEU A 130 -31.99 1.31 -2.11
CA LEU A 130 -30.96 0.27 -2.04
C LEU A 130 -30.75 -0.24 -0.59
N LYS A 131 -31.78 -0.78 0.05
CA LYS A 131 -31.76 -1.14 1.48
C LYS A 131 -30.85 -2.31 1.81
N LYS A 132 -30.53 -3.18 0.83
CA LYS A 132 -29.68 -4.37 1.01
C LYS A 132 -28.25 -4.15 0.52
N LEU A 133 -27.92 -2.92 0.08
CA LEU A 133 -26.58 -2.60 -0.39
C LEU A 133 -25.56 -2.83 0.71
N ALA A 134 -24.63 -3.76 0.47
CA ALA A 134 -23.59 -4.14 1.41
C ALA A 134 -22.19 -3.66 0.96
N ARG A 135 -21.97 -3.52 -0.35
CA ARG A 135 -20.72 -3.02 -0.94
C ARG A 135 -21.01 -1.93 -1.96
N LEU A 136 -20.35 -0.79 -1.79
CA LEU A 136 -20.43 0.34 -2.72
C LEU A 136 -19.01 0.79 -3.09
N ASP A 137 -18.75 0.86 -4.40
CA ASP A 137 -17.50 1.35 -4.95
C ASP A 137 -17.72 2.66 -5.72
N LEU A 138 -17.09 3.73 -5.23
CA LEU A 138 -17.09 5.08 -5.79
C LEU A 138 -15.64 5.56 -6.02
N SER A 139 -14.71 4.62 -6.19
CA SER A 139 -13.30 4.94 -6.31
C SER A 139 -12.95 5.52 -7.67
N ASP A 140 -11.87 6.29 -7.72
CA ASP A 140 -11.36 6.93 -8.95
C ASP A 140 -12.47 7.66 -9.74
N CYS A 141 -13.28 8.39 -9.01
CA CYS A 141 -14.21 9.38 -9.53
C CYS A 141 -13.59 10.78 -9.30
N ASN A 142 -14.34 11.82 -9.50
CA ASN A 142 -13.87 13.19 -9.25
C ASN A 142 -14.63 13.82 -8.07
N LEU A 143 -14.94 13.03 -7.06
CA LEU A 143 -15.75 13.47 -5.91
C LEU A 143 -14.95 14.36 -4.97
N PHE A 144 -15.52 15.52 -4.64
CA PHE A 144 -14.96 16.46 -3.64
C PHE A 144 -15.59 16.27 -2.27
N ASN A 145 -16.79 15.73 -2.20
CA ASN A 145 -17.52 15.41 -0.98
C ASN A 145 -18.62 14.38 -1.26
N ILE A 146 -19.06 13.70 -0.21
CA ILE A 146 -20.26 12.85 -0.21
C ILE A 146 -21.27 13.56 0.71
N PRO A 147 -22.48 13.90 0.20
CA PRO A 147 -23.47 14.66 0.99
C PRO A 147 -23.90 13.93 2.25
N ASP A 148 -24.05 14.67 3.33
CA ASP A 148 -24.59 14.14 4.59
C ASP A 148 -25.95 13.47 4.35
N ARG A 149 -26.23 12.39 5.09
CA ARG A 149 -27.45 11.61 5.01
C ARG A 149 -27.72 10.88 3.71
N ILE A 150 -26.77 10.80 2.77
CA ILE A 150 -26.92 10.04 1.51
C ILE A 150 -27.12 8.55 1.78
N PHE A 151 -26.55 8.03 2.87
CA PHE A 151 -26.60 6.61 3.26
C PHE A 151 -27.65 6.29 4.33
N ILE A 152 -28.63 7.14 4.56
CA ILE A 152 -29.65 6.97 5.63
C ILE A 152 -30.47 5.65 5.47
N GLU A 153 -30.66 5.19 4.23
CA GLU A 153 -31.40 3.97 3.93
C GLU A 153 -30.50 2.73 3.80
N GLN A 154 -29.16 2.92 3.72
CA GLN A 154 -28.19 1.86 3.44
C GLN A 154 -27.68 1.22 4.74
N THR A 155 -28.59 0.80 5.59
CA THR A 155 -28.28 0.20 6.89
C THR A 155 -27.51 -1.13 6.79
N ALA A 156 -27.52 -1.78 5.63
CA ALA A 156 -26.77 -3.01 5.37
C ALA A 156 -25.34 -2.77 4.88
N LEU A 157 -24.92 -1.51 4.64
CA LEU A 157 -23.62 -1.20 4.05
C LEU A 157 -22.49 -1.59 5.01
N LYS A 158 -21.59 -2.44 4.49
CA LYS A 158 -20.44 -2.98 5.21
C LYS A 158 -19.11 -2.52 4.64
N GLU A 159 -19.05 -2.27 3.34
CA GLU A 159 -17.83 -1.94 2.65
C GLU A 159 -18.07 -0.75 1.72
N LEU A 160 -17.25 0.29 1.91
CA LEU A 160 -17.31 1.52 1.13
C LEU A 160 -15.91 1.85 0.59
N LEU A 161 -15.79 1.77 -0.74
CA LEU A 161 -14.57 2.14 -1.44
C LEU A 161 -14.77 3.54 -2.05
N SER A 162 -13.89 4.45 -1.72
CA SER A 162 -13.88 5.83 -2.21
C SER A 162 -12.45 6.37 -2.33
N PHE A 163 -11.52 5.48 -2.65
CA PHE A 163 -10.13 5.85 -2.87
C PHE A 163 -9.95 6.65 -4.17
N GLN A 164 -8.83 7.34 -4.29
CA GLN A 164 -8.47 8.11 -5.49
C GLN A 164 -9.55 9.12 -5.90
N ASN A 165 -10.05 9.89 -4.93
CA ASN A 165 -10.97 10.99 -5.14
C ASN A 165 -10.33 12.33 -4.72
N ASN A 166 -11.13 13.38 -4.53
CA ASN A 166 -10.65 14.72 -4.20
C ASN A 166 -11.10 15.18 -2.80
N PHE A 167 -11.37 14.26 -1.88
CA PHE A 167 -11.81 14.61 -0.53
C PHE A 167 -10.69 15.33 0.23
N ARG A 168 -10.99 16.53 0.71
CA ARG A 168 -10.10 17.27 1.65
C ARG A 168 -10.41 16.98 3.12
N ARG A 169 -11.55 16.34 3.39
CA ARG A 169 -12.01 15.93 4.72
C ARG A 169 -12.68 14.56 4.60
N ILE A 170 -12.69 13.81 5.67
CA ILE A 170 -13.52 12.61 5.75
C ILE A 170 -14.99 13.03 5.63
N PRO A 171 -15.76 12.46 4.68
CA PRO A 171 -17.15 12.85 4.48
C PRO A 171 -18.01 12.63 5.72
N GLY A 172 -18.81 13.64 6.10
CA GLY A 172 -19.72 13.55 7.25
C GLY A 172 -20.82 12.49 7.07
N ALA A 173 -21.05 12.05 5.85
CA ALA A 173 -21.99 10.99 5.50
C ALA A 173 -21.67 9.63 6.18
N PHE A 174 -20.46 9.43 6.66
CA PHE A 174 -20.04 8.17 7.30
C PHE A 174 -20.46 8.07 8.77
N ARG A 175 -20.78 9.21 9.41
CA ARG A 175 -21.13 9.23 10.82
C ARG A 175 -22.37 8.39 11.12
N GLY A 176 -22.29 7.59 12.17
CA GLY A 176 -23.40 6.75 12.63
C GLY A 176 -23.67 5.53 11.74
N MET A 177 -22.79 5.18 10.81
CA MET A 177 -22.92 3.95 10.01
C MET A 177 -22.43 2.74 10.82
N GLU A 178 -23.21 2.33 11.81
CA GLU A 178 -22.84 1.33 12.82
C GLU A 178 -22.48 -0.06 12.24
N ASN A 179 -22.96 -0.40 11.06
CA ASN A 179 -22.71 -1.68 10.40
C ASN A 179 -21.52 -1.66 9.43
N LEU A 180 -20.92 -0.49 9.21
CA LEU A 180 -19.78 -0.34 8.30
C LEU A 180 -18.54 -0.99 8.92
N THR A 181 -17.89 -1.86 8.15
CA THR A 181 -16.73 -2.66 8.58
C THR A 181 -15.44 -2.29 7.86
N HIS A 182 -15.51 -1.82 6.62
CA HIS A 182 -14.35 -1.47 5.80
C HIS A 182 -14.56 -0.12 5.12
N ILE A 183 -13.58 0.76 5.27
CA ILE A 183 -13.52 2.08 4.60
C ILE A 183 -12.17 2.20 3.89
N TYR A 184 -12.24 2.51 2.59
CA TYR A 184 -11.09 2.76 1.73
C TYR A 184 -11.12 4.23 1.27
N LEU A 185 -10.19 5.04 1.77
CA LEU A 185 -10.06 6.47 1.49
C LEU A 185 -8.64 6.86 1.05
N GLU A 186 -7.83 5.87 0.70
CA GLU A 186 -6.48 6.12 0.23
C GLU A 186 -6.45 6.97 -1.04
N ARG A 187 -5.32 7.65 -1.27
CA ARG A 187 -5.11 8.51 -2.45
C ARG A 187 -6.15 9.60 -2.61
N ASN A 188 -6.52 10.23 -1.51
CA ASN A 188 -7.35 11.41 -1.50
C ASN A 188 -6.51 12.66 -1.15
N LYS A 189 -7.14 13.75 -0.77
CA LYS A 189 -6.50 15.01 -0.36
C LYS A 189 -6.85 15.40 1.06
N ILE A 190 -7.13 14.39 1.94
CA ILE A 190 -7.56 14.61 3.32
C ILE A 190 -6.41 15.25 4.09
N GLU A 191 -6.68 16.40 4.72
CA GLU A 191 -5.70 17.22 5.42
C GLU A 191 -5.72 16.97 6.94
N ALA A 192 -6.89 16.63 7.50
CA ALA A 192 -7.05 16.41 8.93
C ALA A 192 -8.08 15.33 9.26
N VAL A 193 -7.90 14.65 10.40
CA VAL A 193 -8.92 13.77 11.00
C VAL A 193 -9.49 14.48 12.23
N ALA A 194 -10.72 14.99 12.09
CA ALA A 194 -11.42 15.69 13.17
C ALA A 194 -12.00 14.69 14.19
N TYR A 195 -12.17 15.13 15.44
CA TYR A 195 -12.66 14.32 16.55
C TYR A 195 -14.01 13.61 16.29
N ASN A 196 -14.83 14.15 15.40
CA ASN A 196 -16.15 13.61 15.06
C ASN A 196 -16.25 13.04 13.65
N SER A 197 -15.13 12.92 12.91
CA SER A 197 -15.16 12.46 11.53
C SER A 197 -15.61 11.01 11.40
N LEU A 198 -15.28 10.17 12.39
CA LEU A 198 -15.50 8.74 12.41
C LEU A 198 -16.46 8.31 13.56
N LEU A 199 -17.27 9.26 14.04
CA LEU A 199 -18.20 9.06 15.15
C LEU A 199 -19.22 7.95 14.83
N GLY A 200 -19.42 7.01 15.75
CA GLY A 200 -20.42 5.95 15.66
C GLY A 200 -20.04 4.78 14.73
N LEU A 201 -18.76 4.66 14.32
CA LEU A 201 -18.30 3.54 13.48
C LEU A 201 -17.81 2.34 14.31
N GLY A 202 -18.54 1.94 15.33
CA GLY A 202 -18.16 0.92 16.30
C GLY A 202 -17.96 -0.50 15.74
N SER A 203 -18.37 -0.77 14.49
CA SER A 203 -18.12 -2.05 13.83
C SER A 203 -16.95 -2.04 12.86
N LEU A 204 -16.28 -0.89 12.68
CA LEU A 204 -15.20 -0.75 11.72
C LEU A 204 -14.00 -1.64 12.11
N ARG A 205 -13.52 -2.43 11.14
CA ARG A 205 -12.37 -3.33 11.27
C ARG A 205 -11.18 -2.92 10.41
N TYR A 206 -11.44 -2.26 9.31
CA TYR A 206 -10.45 -1.85 8.32
C TYR A 206 -10.64 -0.39 7.95
N LEU A 207 -9.61 0.41 8.15
CA LEU A 207 -9.57 1.82 7.77
C LEU A 207 -8.29 2.12 7.00
N ASN A 208 -8.43 2.54 5.75
CA ASN A 208 -7.30 2.94 4.93
C ASN A 208 -7.35 4.44 4.62
N LEU A 209 -6.37 5.18 5.14
CA LEU A 209 -6.15 6.61 4.94
C LEU A 209 -4.77 6.88 4.32
N GLN A 210 -4.09 5.86 3.78
CA GLN A 210 -2.76 6.02 3.19
C GLN A 210 -2.75 6.99 2.01
N GLU A 211 -1.57 7.54 1.70
CA GLU A 211 -1.36 8.43 0.54
C GLU A 211 -2.37 9.60 0.50
N ASN A 212 -2.54 10.26 1.65
CA ASN A 212 -3.32 11.48 1.79
C ASN A 212 -2.39 12.67 2.14
N ARG A 213 -2.93 13.73 2.72
CA ARG A 213 -2.19 14.93 3.14
C ARG A 213 -2.41 15.22 4.63
N ILE A 214 -2.68 14.16 5.41
CA ILE A 214 -3.04 14.31 6.81
C ILE A 214 -1.81 14.80 7.58
N ASN A 215 -1.93 16.01 8.12
CA ASN A 215 -0.92 16.64 8.96
C ASN A 215 -1.42 16.84 10.41
N VAL A 216 -2.73 16.72 10.64
CA VAL A 216 -3.35 16.86 11.97
C VAL A 216 -4.33 15.74 12.25
N ILE A 217 -4.18 15.11 13.39
CA ILE A 217 -5.17 14.22 14.00
C ILE A 217 -5.63 14.90 15.30
N HIS A 218 -6.92 15.12 15.43
CA HIS A 218 -7.48 15.72 16.65
C HIS A 218 -7.60 14.68 17.77
N ASP A 219 -7.59 15.17 19.01
CA ASP A 219 -7.79 14.31 20.17
C ASP A 219 -9.07 13.48 20.05
N GLN A 220 -8.98 12.22 20.47
CA GLN A 220 -10.09 11.27 20.46
C GLN A 220 -10.71 11.01 19.07
N ALA A 221 -10.00 11.31 17.98
CA ALA A 221 -10.52 11.11 16.62
C ALA A 221 -10.92 9.66 16.30
N PHE A 222 -10.36 8.69 17.01
CA PHE A 222 -10.56 7.26 16.77
C PHE A 222 -11.29 6.53 17.92
N GLN A 223 -11.80 7.26 18.92
CA GLN A 223 -12.33 6.68 20.16
C GLN A 223 -13.47 5.66 19.96
N ASP A 224 -14.27 5.79 18.89
CA ASP A 224 -15.40 4.91 18.61
C ASP A 224 -15.00 3.66 17.81
N LEU A 225 -13.75 3.57 17.33
CA LEU A 225 -13.28 2.49 16.47
C LEU A 225 -12.84 1.24 17.26
N VAL A 226 -13.59 0.86 18.27
CA VAL A 226 -13.25 -0.19 19.26
C VAL A 226 -13.05 -1.60 18.66
N ARG A 227 -13.42 -1.82 17.40
CA ARG A 227 -13.25 -3.09 16.69
C ARG A 227 -12.23 -3.02 15.55
N LEU A 228 -11.50 -1.90 15.46
CA LEU A 228 -10.52 -1.71 14.40
C LEU A 228 -9.38 -2.73 14.52
N GLU A 229 -9.09 -3.44 13.43
CA GLU A 229 -8.06 -4.47 13.35
C GLU A 229 -6.89 -4.03 12.48
N ASN A 230 -7.17 -3.32 11.37
CA ASN A 230 -6.14 -2.85 10.44
C ASN A 230 -6.29 -1.36 10.16
N PHE A 231 -5.22 -0.60 10.41
CA PHE A 231 -5.22 0.84 10.25
C PHE A 231 -4.01 1.32 9.46
N TYR A 232 -4.28 1.97 8.33
CA TYR A 232 -3.27 2.52 7.43
C TYR A 232 -3.30 4.06 7.47
N LEU A 233 -2.21 4.65 7.92
CA LEU A 233 -1.94 6.09 7.93
C LEU A 233 -0.62 6.44 7.23
N ASN A 234 -0.02 5.45 6.55
CA ASN A 234 1.26 5.65 5.88
C ASN A 234 1.18 6.64 4.73
N ASP A 235 2.34 7.19 4.39
CA ASP A 235 2.51 8.14 3.28
C ASP A 235 1.58 9.37 3.42
N ASN A 236 1.61 9.99 4.62
CA ASN A 236 0.94 11.22 4.99
C ASN A 236 1.95 12.29 5.43
N LEU A 237 1.50 13.35 6.09
CA LEU A 237 2.33 14.48 6.51
C LEU A 237 2.36 14.66 8.05
N LEU A 238 2.16 13.58 8.79
CA LEU A 238 2.12 13.61 10.26
C LEU A 238 3.52 13.87 10.81
N SER A 239 3.70 14.97 11.53
CA SER A 239 4.94 15.29 12.25
C SER A 239 4.86 14.92 13.73
N ASP A 240 3.66 14.82 14.29
CA ASP A 240 3.36 14.42 15.66
C ASP A 240 1.96 13.81 15.75
N LEU A 241 1.66 13.15 16.85
CA LEU A 241 0.35 12.59 17.17
C LEU A 241 -0.15 13.14 18.51
N PRO A 242 -1.46 13.31 18.70
CA PRO A 242 -2.00 13.73 19.97
C PRO A 242 -1.70 12.69 21.05
N ARG A 243 -1.59 13.16 22.28
CA ARG A 243 -1.45 12.26 23.43
C ARG A 243 -2.61 11.29 23.45
N LEU A 244 -2.34 10.00 23.60
CA LEU A 244 -3.36 8.95 23.55
C LEU A 244 -4.08 8.86 22.19
N ALA A 245 -3.38 9.10 21.08
CA ALA A 245 -3.93 9.08 19.72
C ALA A 245 -4.74 7.82 19.41
N PHE A 246 -4.28 6.67 19.85
CA PHE A 246 -4.91 5.38 19.59
C PHE A 246 -5.62 4.77 20.80
N LYS A 247 -6.02 5.62 21.76
CA LYS A 247 -6.73 5.17 22.97
C LYS A 247 -8.00 4.39 22.60
N GLY A 248 -8.17 3.22 23.22
CA GLY A 248 -9.36 2.37 23.06
C GLY A 248 -9.28 1.40 21.88
N LEU A 249 -8.21 1.44 21.06
CA LEU A 249 -8.04 0.53 19.92
C LEU A 249 -7.42 -0.82 20.34
N SER A 250 -7.94 -1.45 21.38
CA SER A 250 -7.36 -2.66 21.98
C SER A 250 -7.36 -3.90 21.08
N ARG A 251 -8.13 -3.89 19.99
CA ARG A 251 -8.18 -4.98 18.99
C ARG A 251 -7.34 -4.73 17.75
N LEU A 252 -6.57 -3.62 17.75
CA LEU A 252 -5.75 -3.28 16.60
C LEU A 252 -4.60 -4.29 16.46
N LYS A 253 -4.49 -4.91 15.30
CA LYS A 253 -3.47 -5.91 14.95
C LYS A 253 -2.38 -5.33 14.09
N MET A 254 -2.72 -4.40 13.21
CA MET A 254 -1.77 -3.77 12.33
C MET A 254 -1.97 -2.25 12.31
N LEU A 255 -0.88 -1.52 12.57
CA LEU A 255 -0.81 -0.07 12.47
C LEU A 255 0.33 0.32 11.53
N ASN A 256 0.00 1.04 10.48
CA ASN A 256 1.00 1.55 9.54
C ASN A 256 1.09 3.08 9.61
N LEU A 257 2.19 3.59 10.17
CA LEU A 257 2.58 4.99 10.26
C LEU A 257 3.80 5.31 9.39
N GLY A 258 4.25 4.38 8.55
CA GLY A 258 5.42 4.54 7.68
C GLY A 258 5.27 5.69 6.70
N GLY A 259 6.39 6.28 6.25
CA GLY A 259 6.35 7.36 5.25
C GLY A 259 5.68 8.64 5.73
N ASN A 260 5.81 9.00 7.00
CA ASN A 260 5.38 10.25 7.58
C ASN A 260 6.57 11.15 7.94
N GLN A 261 6.37 12.14 8.80
CA GLN A 261 7.39 13.10 9.23
C GLN A 261 7.57 13.08 10.75
N LEU A 262 7.28 11.94 11.39
CA LEU A 262 7.38 11.79 12.85
C LEU A 262 8.83 11.95 13.30
N ILE A 263 9.05 12.77 14.33
CA ILE A 263 10.38 13.07 14.88
C ILE A 263 10.62 12.31 16.19
N ASN A 264 9.62 12.32 17.07
CA ASN A 264 9.67 11.64 18.35
C ASN A 264 8.58 10.58 18.41
N VAL A 265 8.82 9.48 19.12
CA VAL A 265 7.81 8.45 19.36
C VAL A 265 7.52 8.38 20.86
N SER A 266 6.29 8.77 21.25
CA SER A 266 5.90 8.85 22.65
C SER A 266 5.27 7.54 23.14
N LYS A 267 5.59 7.16 24.36
CA LYS A 267 5.02 5.98 25.05
C LYS A 267 3.50 6.03 25.18
N THR A 268 2.93 7.23 25.19
CA THR A 268 1.48 7.40 25.34
C THR A 268 0.68 7.06 24.07
N TRP A 269 1.32 6.89 22.93
CA TRP A 269 0.61 6.59 21.67
C TRP A 269 0.07 5.17 21.63
N PHE A 270 0.83 4.20 22.16
CA PHE A 270 0.56 2.77 21.97
C PHE A 270 0.07 2.07 23.25
N SER A 271 -0.26 2.82 24.30
CA SER A 271 -0.57 2.26 25.63
C SER A 271 -1.71 1.23 25.64
N ASP A 272 -2.68 1.36 24.73
CA ASP A 272 -3.87 0.50 24.70
C ASP A 272 -3.79 -0.60 23.63
N LEU A 273 -2.70 -0.67 22.84
CA LEU A 273 -2.60 -1.54 21.66
C LEU A 273 -2.10 -2.95 21.99
N VAL A 274 -2.72 -3.63 22.94
CA VAL A 274 -2.26 -4.91 23.49
C VAL A 274 -2.31 -6.08 22.50
N GLU A 275 -3.19 -6.02 21.49
CA GLU A 275 -3.28 -7.05 20.44
C GLU A 275 -2.45 -6.69 19.17
N LEU A 276 -1.64 -5.62 19.21
CA LEU A 276 -0.89 -5.18 18.03
C LEU A 276 0.21 -6.21 17.68
N GLU A 277 0.13 -6.75 16.47
CA GLU A 277 1.04 -7.74 15.91
C GLU A 277 2.11 -7.10 15.00
N VAL A 278 1.75 -6.04 14.28
CA VAL A 278 2.62 -5.40 13.29
C VAL A 278 2.56 -3.88 13.42
N LEU A 279 3.73 -3.26 13.62
CA LEU A 279 3.89 -1.80 13.69
C LEU A 279 4.90 -1.32 12.64
N TYR A 280 4.45 -0.42 11.76
CA TYR A 280 5.32 0.26 10.79
C TYR A 280 5.55 1.70 11.26
N LEU A 281 6.81 2.06 11.45
CA LEU A 281 7.32 3.41 11.72
C LEU A 281 8.46 3.77 10.75
N ASP A 282 8.66 2.94 9.70
CA ASP A 282 9.70 3.13 8.72
C ASP A 282 9.51 4.42 7.88
N ARG A 283 10.60 4.89 7.27
CA ARG A 283 10.55 6.07 6.39
C ARG A 283 9.94 7.31 7.07
N ASN A 284 10.31 7.56 8.32
CA ASN A 284 10.00 8.76 9.08
C ASN A 284 11.28 9.57 9.34
N GLN A 285 11.20 10.53 10.24
CA GLN A 285 12.34 11.36 10.69
C GLN A 285 12.65 11.10 12.16
N VAL A 286 12.37 9.89 12.68
CA VAL A 286 12.47 9.58 14.10
C VAL A 286 13.91 9.71 14.58
N LEU A 287 14.10 10.64 15.52
CA LEU A 287 15.36 10.88 16.23
C LEU A 287 15.37 10.20 17.58
N PHE A 288 14.21 10.14 18.25
CA PHE A 288 14.10 9.69 19.61
C PHE A 288 12.85 8.82 19.82
N ILE A 289 13.04 7.72 20.57
CA ILE A 289 11.96 6.84 21.06
C ILE A 289 11.97 6.93 22.58
N GLU A 290 10.86 7.33 23.17
CA GLU A 290 10.71 7.46 24.62
C GLU A 290 10.86 6.09 25.30
N GLU A 291 11.49 6.04 26.48
CA GLU A 291 11.60 4.83 27.27
C GLU A 291 10.21 4.29 27.63
N GLY A 292 10.01 2.97 27.52
CA GLY A 292 8.72 2.32 27.74
C GLY A 292 7.71 2.45 26.60
N THR A 293 8.10 3.01 25.45
CA THR A 293 7.19 3.20 24.28
C THR A 293 6.49 1.91 23.86
N PHE A 294 7.18 0.79 23.89
CA PHE A 294 6.64 -0.50 23.47
C PHE A 294 6.23 -1.42 24.63
N GLU A 295 6.15 -0.88 25.84
CA GLU A 295 5.91 -1.65 27.08
C GLU A 295 4.62 -2.49 27.04
N ASN A 296 3.57 -1.94 26.45
CA ASN A 296 2.25 -2.60 26.40
C ASN A 296 2.01 -3.41 25.12
N LEU A 297 2.97 -3.43 24.17
CA LEU A 297 2.83 -4.15 22.91
C LEU A 297 3.17 -5.64 23.07
N THR A 298 2.48 -6.32 23.96
CA THR A 298 2.77 -7.70 24.35
C THR A 298 2.57 -8.72 23.22
N SER A 299 1.80 -8.40 22.20
CA SER A 299 1.53 -9.26 21.03
C SER A 299 2.39 -8.92 19.81
N LEU A 300 3.32 -7.96 19.92
CA LEU A 300 4.05 -7.46 18.76
C LEU A 300 5.03 -8.50 18.21
N ILE A 301 4.86 -8.81 16.92
CA ILE A 301 5.66 -9.79 16.17
C ILE A 301 6.64 -9.10 15.23
N THR A 302 6.21 -7.99 14.63
CA THR A 302 6.99 -7.28 13.61
C THR A 302 7.05 -5.79 13.89
N LEU A 303 8.26 -5.23 13.94
CA LEU A 303 8.51 -3.80 14.13
C LEU A 303 9.43 -3.25 13.04
N HIS A 304 8.96 -2.22 12.34
CA HIS A 304 9.72 -1.51 11.31
C HIS A 304 10.15 -0.14 11.82
N LEU A 305 11.45 0.06 12.01
CA LEU A 305 12.10 1.33 12.38
C LEU A 305 13.17 1.75 11.37
N ASN A 306 13.27 1.03 10.26
CA ASN A 306 14.25 1.30 9.21
C ASN A 306 14.00 2.64 8.50
N SER A 307 15.05 3.22 7.92
CA SER A 307 14.97 4.49 7.18
C SER A 307 14.42 5.64 8.03
N ASN A 308 15.02 5.84 9.20
CA ASN A 308 14.79 6.93 10.12
C ASN A 308 16.09 7.66 10.44
N ASN A 309 16.07 8.54 11.44
CA ASN A 309 17.24 9.33 11.88
C ASN A 309 17.75 8.89 13.26
N LEU A 310 17.48 7.63 13.65
CA LEU A 310 17.92 7.09 14.93
C LEU A 310 19.45 6.99 14.99
N THR A 311 20.06 7.59 15.99
CA THR A 311 21.49 7.44 16.29
C THR A 311 21.72 6.44 17.42
N THR A 312 20.78 6.33 18.34
CA THR A 312 20.80 5.43 19.49
C THR A 312 19.40 4.94 19.84
N LEU A 313 19.30 3.99 20.75
CA LEU A 313 18.05 3.49 21.31
C LEU A 313 18.19 3.37 22.84
N PRO A 314 17.16 3.75 23.62
CA PRO A 314 17.18 3.59 25.07
C PRO A 314 17.16 2.10 25.45
N PHE A 315 17.99 1.74 26.44
CA PHE A 315 17.91 0.41 27.06
C PHE A 315 16.80 0.43 28.13
N PRO A 316 15.96 -0.54 28.22
CA PRO A 316 15.77 -1.76 27.44
C PRO A 316 14.52 -1.71 26.51
N VAL A 317 14.53 -0.84 25.52
CA VAL A 317 13.36 -0.51 24.69
C VAL A 317 12.60 -1.73 24.13
N PHE A 318 13.29 -2.84 23.82
CA PHE A 318 12.67 -4.06 23.29
C PHE A 318 12.41 -5.14 24.35
N GLN A 319 12.83 -4.94 25.59
CA GLN A 319 12.73 -5.99 26.64
C GLN A 319 11.29 -6.46 26.90
N PRO A 320 10.26 -5.60 26.85
CA PRO A 320 8.87 -6.01 27.08
C PRO A 320 8.24 -6.80 25.94
N ILE A 321 8.89 -6.88 24.76
CA ILE A 321 8.29 -7.44 23.55
C ILE A 321 8.71 -8.91 23.38
N TYR A 322 8.08 -9.81 24.11
CA TYR A 322 8.47 -11.24 24.17
C TYR A 322 8.28 -12.01 22.87
N PHE A 323 7.35 -11.59 22.01
CA PHE A 323 7.03 -12.29 20.76
C PHE A 323 7.64 -11.64 19.53
N LEU A 324 8.53 -10.65 19.68
CA LEU A 324 9.17 -9.99 18.57
C LEU A 324 9.98 -10.99 17.75
N GLY A 325 9.52 -11.25 16.52
CA GLY A 325 10.13 -12.17 15.56
C GLY A 325 10.83 -11.49 14.37
N ARG A 326 10.52 -10.21 14.13
CA ARG A 326 11.09 -9.43 13.02
C ARG A 326 11.29 -7.98 13.45
N LEU A 327 12.54 -7.52 13.38
CA LEU A 327 12.92 -6.14 13.69
C LEU A 327 13.77 -5.57 12.55
N TYR A 328 13.36 -4.42 12.03
CA TYR A 328 14.04 -3.75 10.93
C TYR A 328 14.61 -2.42 11.41
N LEU A 329 15.94 -2.30 11.44
CA LEU A 329 16.70 -1.14 11.96
C LEU A 329 17.65 -0.52 10.91
N PHE A 330 17.75 -1.08 9.72
CA PHE A 330 18.67 -0.61 8.68
C PHE A 330 18.33 0.81 8.18
N ARG A 331 19.31 1.47 7.54
CA ARG A 331 19.18 2.86 7.05
C ARG A 331 18.81 3.85 8.16
N ASN A 332 19.47 3.74 9.29
CA ASN A 332 19.53 4.77 10.33
C ASN A 332 20.99 5.18 10.52
N PRO A 333 21.27 6.42 10.91
CA PRO A 333 22.65 6.89 11.13
C PRO A 333 23.17 6.51 12.53
N TRP A 334 23.35 5.22 12.76
CA TRP A 334 23.72 4.68 14.09
C TRP A 334 25.06 5.24 14.57
N GLU A 335 25.08 5.75 15.79
CA GLU A 335 26.27 6.13 16.54
C GLU A 335 26.69 4.94 17.40
N CYS A 336 27.69 4.18 16.92
CA CYS A 336 28.12 2.94 17.55
C CYS A 336 29.13 3.22 18.65
N ASP A 337 28.68 3.86 19.71
CA ASP A 337 29.36 4.09 20.97
C ASP A 337 28.87 3.12 22.05
N CYS A 338 29.33 3.31 23.29
CA CYS A 338 28.93 2.47 24.41
C CYS A 338 27.41 2.45 24.72
N SER A 339 26.65 3.43 24.22
CA SER A 339 25.20 3.44 24.41
C SER A 339 24.49 2.32 23.63
N LEU A 340 25.12 1.78 22.58
CA LEU A 340 24.60 0.68 21.77
C LEU A 340 25.21 -0.69 22.09
N GLU A 341 26.10 -0.81 23.11
CA GLU A 341 26.67 -2.10 23.52
C GLU A 341 25.54 -3.13 23.85
N TRP A 342 24.53 -2.69 24.58
CA TRP A 342 23.39 -3.54 24.93
C TRP A 342 22.63 -4.06 23.69
N LEU A 343 22.49 -3.23 22.65
CA LEU A 343 21.80 -3.61 21.41
C LEU A 343 22.58 -4.70 20.69
N LYS A 344 23.92 -4.59 20.64
CA LYS A 344 24.77 -5.63 20.08
C LYS A 344 24.61 -6.95 20.83
N GLU A 345 24.68 -6.95 22.15
CA GLU A 345 24.48 -8.15 22.98
C GLU A 345 23.08 -8.74 22.78
N TRP A 346 22.07 -7.88 22.70
CA TRP A 346 20.69 -8.28 22.44
C TRP A 346 20.53 -8.93 21.06
N MET A 347 21.13 -8.37 20.01
CA MET A 347 21.14 -8.93 18.65
C MET A 347 21.80 -10.30 18.58
N GLU A 348 22.91 -10.50 19.27
CA GLU A 348 23.62 -11.77 19.33
C GLU A 348 22.78 -12.87 20.00
N ASN A 349 22.04 -12.53 21.05
CA ASN A 349 21.19 -13.44 21.80
C ASN A 349 19.92 -13.85 21.03
N TYR A 350 19.24 -12.89 20.40
CA TYR A 350 17.94 -13.12 19.75
C TYR A 350 18.03 -13.39 18.25
N LYS A 351 19.12 -13.01 17.58
CA LYS A 351 19.40 -13.20 16.14
C LYS A 351 18.33 -12.62 15.20
N LEU A 352 17.63 -11.60 15.65
CA LEU A 352 16.49 -11.00 14.93
C LEU A 352 16.90 -9.92 13.95
N VAL A 353 18.05 -9.29 14.15
CA VAL A 353 18.51 -8.13 13.37
C VAL A 353 19.86 -8.44 12.75
N ARG A 354 20.05 -7.97 11.52
CA ARG A 354 21.33 -8.02 10.79
C ARG A 354 21.49 -6.68 10.04
N ASP A 355 22.74 -6.38 9.68
CA ASP A 355 23.07 -5.24 8.82
C ASP A 355 22.70 -3.89 9.47
N ILE A 356 23.29 -3.61 10.64
CA ILE A 356 23.24 -2.29 11.28
C ILE A 356 24.60 -1.58 11.04
N PRO A 357 24.77 -0.87 9.92
CA PRO A 357 26.00 -0.15 9.63
C PRO A 357 26.14 1.07 10.53
N CYS A 358 27.30 1.22 11.19
CA CYS A 358 27.62 2.39 11.99
C CYS A 358 27.87 3.60 11.10
N ALA A 359 27.31 4.75 11.45
CA ALA A 359 27.59 6.03 10.79
C ALA A 359 28.69 6.79 11.54
N SER A 360 28.78 6.66 12.86
CA SER A 360 29.76 7.29 13.74
C SER A 360 30.11 6.35 14.92
N PRO A 361 31.20 6.58 15.64
CA PRO A 361 32.30 7.50 15.33
C PRO A 361 33.10 7.05 14.10
N SER A 362 34.00 7.92 13.60
CA SER A 362 34.79 7.67 12.38
C SER A 362 35.65 6.41 12.44
N SER A 363 36.05 5.98 13.62
CA SER A 363 36.84 4.76 13.88
C SER A 363 36.12 3.47 13.49
N VAL A 364 34.79 3.45 13.51
CA VAL A 364 33.93 2.30 13.20
C VAL A 364 32.93 2.57 12.09
N ALA A 365 32.99 3.74 11.46
CA ALA A 365 32.08 4.11 10.38
C ALA A 365 32.13 3.09 9.23
N GLY A 366 30.97 2.62 8.77
CA GLY A 366 30.83 1.60 7.75
C GLY A 366 30.94 0.16 8.25
N LEU A 367 31.33 -0.08 9.51
CA LEU A 367 31.29 -1.40 10.11
C LEU A 367 29.87 -1.73 10.53
N ASP A 368 29.50 -3.01 10.47
CA ASP A 368 28.28 -3.50 11.09
C ASP A 368 28.44 -3.53 12.62
N LEU A 369 27.39 -3.15 13.36
CA LEU A 369 27.40 -3.10 14.82
C LEU A 369 27.84 -4.44 15.46
N SER A 370 27.50 -5.57 14.85
CA SER A 370 27.92 -6.89 15.32
C SER A 370 29.45 -7.07 15.31
N LYS A 371 30.18 -6.31 14.50
CA LYS A 371 31.64 -6.36 14.36
C LYS A 371 32.35 -5.32 15.20
N VAL A 372 31.63 -4.35 15.77
CA VAL A 372 32.22 -3.32 16.64
C VAL A 372 32.67 -3.97 17.95
N VAL A 373 33.91 -3.69 18.35
CA VAL A 373 34.46 -4.16 19.64
C VAL A 373 34.37 -3.01 20.63
N PHE A 374 33.61 -3.21 21.70
CA PHE A 374 33.53 -2.30 22.83
C PHE A 374 34.60 -2.73 23.86
N ALA A 375 35.60 -1.89 24.10
CA ALA A 375 36.64 -2.14 25.07
C ALA A 375 36.13 -1.81 26.50
N LYS A 376 36.50 -2.62 27.48
CA LYS A 376 36.17 -2.38 28.89
C LYS A 376 37.45 -2.10 29.67
N VAL A 377 37.54 -0.93 30.31
CA VAL A 377 38.62 -0.57 31.23
C VAL A 377 38.02 -0.47 32.61
N ASN A 378 38.52 -1.29 33.53
CA ASN A 378 37.99 -1.40 34.91
C ASN A 378 36.46 -1.69 34.99
N GLY A 379 35.94 -2.43 33.99
CA GLY A 379 34.48 -2.73 33.91
C GLY A 379 33.63 -1.63 33.28
N THR A 380 34.22 -0.49 32.91
CA THR A 380 33.53 0.61 32.22
C THR A 380 33.81 0.54 30.74
N CYS A 381 32.75 0.68 29.89
CA CYS A 381 32.91 0.70 28.47
C CYS A 381 33.67 1.98 28.04
N VAL A 382 34.58 1.85 27.09
CA VAL A 382 35.32 2.95 26.48
C VAL A 382 34.86 3.06 25.02
N ASP A 383 34.45 4.25 24.63
CA ASP A 383 33.98 4.49 23.29
C ASP A 383 35.03 4.18 22.22
N PRO A 384 34.65 3.49 21.12
CA PRO A 384 35.60 3.15 20.06
C PRO A 384 36.35 4.36 19.47
N GLY A 385 35.76 5.57 19.60
CA GLY A 385 36.40 6.81 19.19
C GLY A 385 37.54 7.29 20.11
N GLU A 386 37.49 6.89 21.37
CA GLU A 386 38.51 7.28 22.37
C GLU A 386 39.65 6.27 22.46
N LEU A 387 39.44 5.06 21.96
CA LEU A 387 40.52 4.09 21.83
C LEU A 387 41.50 4.59 20.78
N ASN A 388 42.60 5.19 21.27
CA ASN A 388 43.79 5.40 20.46
C ASN A 388 44.33 4.04 19.99
N LEU A 389 43.85 3.57 18.84
CA LEU A 389 44.28 2.34 18.17
C LEU A 389 45.72 2.40 17.66
N THR A 390 46.54 3.32 18.21
CA THR A 390 47.94 3.48 17.85
C THR A 390 48.87 2.40 18.36
N THR A 391 48.41 1.45 19.18
CA THR A 391 49.31 0.43 19.76
C THR A 391 49.00 -1.03 19.44
N ALA A 392 47.80 -1.41 18.94
CA ALA A 392 47.53 -2.81 18.65
C ALA A 392 47.21 -3.12 17.16
N SER A 393 46.94 -2.13 16.35
CA SER A 393 46.67 -2.33 14.92
C SER A 393 47.86 -1.95 14.00
N SER A 394 48.93 -1.37 14.55
CA SER A 394 50.10 -1.00 13.74
C SER A 394 50.88 -2.22 13.21
N GLU A 395 50.79 -3.38 13.85
CA GLU A 395 51.49 -4.58 13.35
C GLU A 395 50.63 -5.44 12.36
N ILE A 396 49.32 -5.40 12.43
CA ILE A 396 48.46 -6.18 11.53
C ILE A 396 48.01 -5.33 10.34
N ALA A 397 47.71 -4.05 10.53
CA ALA A 397 47.32 -3.15 9.44
C ALA A 397 48.53 -2.81 8.55
N SER A 398 49.73 -2.62 9.12
CA SER A 398 50.93 -2.35 8.33
C SER A 398 51.37 -3.53 7.45
N THR A 399 51.09 -4.78 7.85
CA THR A 399 51.39 -5.96 7.02
C THR A 399 50.38 -6.20 5.92
N THR A 400 49.08 -5.89 6.13
CA THR A 400 48.04 -6.02 5.09
C THR A 400 48.03 -4.85 4.12
N GLU A 401 48.26 -3.63 4.58
CA GLU A 401 48.33 -2.43 3.74
C GLU A 401 49.59 -2.42 2.89
N ASN A 402 50.73 -2.83 3.43
CA ASN A 402 51.96 -3.01 2.67
C ASN A 402 51.89 -4.17 1.67
N ARG A 403 51.14 -5.26 1.94
CA ARG A 403 50.88 -6.33 0.96
C ARG A 403 49.94 -5.87 -0.14
N PHE A 404 48.89 -5.13 0.21
CA PHE A 404 47.91 -4.62 -0.73
C PHE A 404 48.52 -3.56 -1.65
N ASN A 405 49.24 -2.60 -1.10
CA ASN A 405 49.95 -1.55 -1.87
C ASN A 405 51.09 -2.16 -2.73
N SER A 406 51.74 -3.21 -2.25
CA SER A 406 52.72 -3.97 -3.06
C SER A 406 52.09 -4.78 -4.20
N LEU A 407 50.88 -5.28 -4.02
CA LEU A 407 50.13 -5.96 -5.06
C LEU A 407 49.60 -4.98 -6.13
N ILE A 408 49.03 -3.86 -5.70
CA ILE A 408 48.58 -2.79 -6.60
C ILE A 408 49.72 -2.19 -7.39
N SER A 409 50.85 -1.91 -6.76
CA SER A 409 52.03 -1.40 -7.48
C SER A 409 52.60 -2.41 -8.48
N LYS A 410 52.53 -3.73 -8.21
CA LYS A 410 52.92 -4.79 -9.17
C LYS A 410 51.94 -4.91 -10.32
N LEU A 411 50.64 -4.79 -10.08
CA LEU A 411 49.65 -4.81 -11.14
C LEU A 411 49.76 -3.57 -12.05
N LEU A 412 49.94 -2.37 -11.48
CA LEU A 412 50.16 -1.16 -12.25
C LEU A 412 51.48 -1.17 -13.06
N GLN A 413 52.53 -1.82 -12.54
CA GLN A 413 53.79 -2.04 -13.29
C GLN A 413 53.65 -3.11 -14.38
N GLN A 414 52.70 -4.02 -14.25
CA GLN A 414 52.42 -5.02 -15.29
C GLN A 414 51.63 -4.40 -16.44
N GLU A 415 50.60 -3.57 -16.15
CA GLU A 415 49.87 -2.82 -17.18
C GLU A 415 50.75 -1.82 -17.93
N LEU A 416 51.64 -1.11 -17.23
CA LEU A 416 52.62 -0.21 -17.88
C LEU A 416 53.68 -0.92 -18.73
N LYS A 417 53.96 -2.23 -18.48
CA LYS A 417 54.84 -3.03 -19.31
C LYS A 417 54.16 -3.59 -20.54
N GLU A 418 52.87 -3.85 -20.48
CA GLU A 418 52.07 -4.30 -21.64
C GLU A 418 51.78 -3.15 -22.61
N GLU A 419 51.66 -1.89 -22.12
CA GLU A 419 51.45 -0.72 -22.97
C GLU A 419 52.80 -0.24 -23.64
N MET A 420 53.98 -0.52 -23.06
CA MET A 420 55.27 -0.16 -23.67
C MET A 420 55.84 -1.22 -24.60
N GLY A 421 55.14 -2.34 -24.82
CA GLY A 421 55.58 -3.46 -25.68
C GLY A 421 55.20 -3.42 -27.15
N ASN A 422 54.36 -2.48 -27.57
CA ASN A 422 53.97 -2.37 -28.98
C ASN A 422 53.99 -0.90 -29.47
N GLY A 423 55.08 -0.53 -30.09
CA GLY A 423 55.12 0.76 -30.82
C GLY A 423 56.50 1.35 -31.00
N THR A 424 57.34 0.67 -31.76
CA THR A 424 58.48 1.30 -32.43
C THR A 424 58.05 1.82 -33.79
N GLU A 425 58.54 3.04 -34.04
CA GLU A 425 58.69 3.75 -35.32
C GLU A 425 57.77 4.91 -35.59
N SER A 426 58.21 6.15 -35.48
CA SER A 426 58.74 6.98 -36.54
C SER A 426 58.67 8.47 -36.20
N LEU A 427 59.88 9.03 -36.02
CA LEU A 427 60.41 10.29 -36.56
C LEU A 427 59.73 11.68 -36.33
N ARG A 428 60.45 12.48 -35.54
CA ARG A 428 61.08 13.82 -35.88
C ARG A 428 60.21 15.07 -35.90
N ASN A 429 60.77 16.02 -35.11
CA ASN A 429 60.83 17.50 -35.30
C ASN A 429 59.57 18.29 -34.97
N GLY A 430 59.62 19.23 -34.12
CA GLY A 430 60.41 20.36 -33.84
C GLY A 430 59.69 21.39 -32.98
N THR A 431 60.56 22.04 -32.21
CA THR A 431 60.52 23.42 -31.69
C THR A 431 59.42 23.88 -30.71
N LEU A 432 59.89 24.09 -29.49
CA LEU A 432 59.81 25.27 -28.60
C LEU A 432 58.82 26.39 -28.95
N LEU A 433 57.98 26.77 -27.95
CA LEU A 433 58.01 28.10 -27.29
C LEU A 433 56.75 28.18 -26.36
N ASP A 434 57.07 28.43 -25.07
CA ASP A 434 56.20 29.10 -24.09
C ASP A 434 56.31 30.62 -24.35
N PRO A 435 55.64 31.53 -23.60
CA PRO A 435 54.45 31.46 -22.73
C PRO A 435 53.50 32.68 -22.93
N GLU A 436 52.52 32.78 -22.00
CA GLU A 436 51.86 33.99 -21.47
C GLU A 436 50.47 34.40 -21.96
N ASP A 437 49.66 34.57 -20.92
CA ASP A 437 48.67 35.62 -20.60
C ASP A 437 47.33 35.73 -21.39
N GLY A 438 46.30 35.84 -20.57
CA GLY A 438 45.24 36.83 -20.83
C GLY A 438 43.83 36.38 -20.79
N LEU A 439 43.24 36.51 -19.66
CA LEU A 439 41.93 37.17 -19.34
C LEU A 439 40.77 37.22 -20.36
N LEU A 440 39.61 36.98 -19.82
CA LEU A 440 38.29 37.63 -20.02
C LEU A 440 37.26 36.98 -20.94
N SER A 441 36.21 36.54 -20.26
CA SER A 441 34.78 36.92 -20.32
C SER A 441 33.91 36.47 -21.49
N ALA A 442 32.79 35.98 -21.02
CA ALA A 442 31.40 36.20 -21.48
C ALA A 442 30.86 35.47 -22.72
N GLY A 443 29.78 34.76 -22.48
CA GLY A 443 28.63 34.96 -23.36
C GLY A 443 28.03 33.74 -24.06
N VAL A 444 26.95 33.25 -23.52
CA VAL A 444 25.69 32.95 -24.20
C VAL A 444 25.67 31.99 -25.42
N GLY A 445 24.83 31.01 -25.36
CA GLY A 445 24.20 30.49 -26.57
C GLY A 445 24.07 28.97 -26.66
N GLY A 446 22.86 28.52 -26.51
CA GLY A 446 22.44 27.12 -26.57
C GLY A 446 22.62 26.45 -27.91
N GLN A 447 22.49 25.16 -27.86
CA GLN A 447 21.63 24.39 -28.77
C GLN A 447 21.68 22.90 -28.39
N ARG A 448 20.50 22.30 -28.53
CA ARG A 448 20.19 20.87 -28.39
C ARG A 448 20.92 20.04 -29.43
N VAL A 449 21.38 18.86 -29.06
CA VAL A 449 21.40 17.71 -29.98
C VAL A 449 20.98 16.46 -29.21
N GLN A 450 19.94 15.81 -29.73
CA GLN A 450 19.52 14.44 -29.42
C GLN A 450 20.54 13.44 -29.97
N THR A 451 20.81 12.35 -29.25
CA THR A 451 21.05 11.02 -29.84
C THR A 451 20.74 9.93 -28.81
N SER A 452 19.69 9.20 -29.09
CA SER A 452 19.51 7.74 -29.20
C SER A 452 20.26 6.80 -28.27
N GLN A 453 19.45 5.98 -27.59
CA GLN A 453 19.77 4.74 -26.88
C GLN A 453 20.45 3.68 -27.76
N PRO A 454 21.08 2.65 -27.12
CA PRO A 454 20.42 1.36 -27.21
C PRO A 454 20.29 0.58 -25.90
N LEU A 455 19.25 -0.24 -25.89
CA LEU A 455 18.88 -1.30 -24.96
C LEU A 455 20.03 -2.30 -24.71
N LEU A 456 20.15 -2.74 -23.47
CA LEU A 456 20.78 -4.00 -23.12
C LEU A 456 19.87 -4.75 -22.14
N CYS A 457 19.26 -5.82 -22.64
CA CYS A 457 18.58 -6.84 -21.88
C CYS A 457 19.57 -7.65 -21.05
N PHE A 458 19.36 -7.75 -19.75
CA PHE A 458 19.95 -8.79 -18.91
C PHE A 458 18.89 -9.79 -18.50
N LEU A 459 19.01 -10.99 -19.09
CA LEU A 459 18.39 -12.24 -18.65
C LEU A 459 19.11 -12.69 -17.36
N VAL A 460 18.37 -12.82 -16.27
CA VAL A 460 18.81 -13.55 -15.08
C VAL A 460 18.02 -14.85 -15.01
N VAL A 461 18.75 -15.95 -15.28
CA VAL A 461 18.30 -17.33 -15.07
C VAL A 461 18.48 -17.65 -13.60
N TRP A 462 17.42 -18.02 -12.90
CA TRP A 462 17.48 -18.67 -11.59
C TRP A 462 17.24 -20.15 -11.75
N LEU A 463 18.33 -20.91 -11.50
CA LEU A 463 18.29 -22.34 -11.21
C LEU A 463 17.98 -22.51 -9.71
N THR A 464 16.87 -23.18 -9.39
CA THR A 464 16.71 -23.82 -8.09
C THR A 464 16.41 -25.29 -8.30
N PHE A 465 17.36 -26.10 -7.82
CA PHE A 465 17.21 -27.53 -7.59
C PHE A 465 16.45 -27.78 -6.29
N GLY A 466 15.61 -28.82 -6.29
CA GLY A 466 15.34 -29.46 -5.01
C GLY A 466 14.00 -30.17 -4.86
N LEU A 467 13.87 -31.36 -5.40
CA LEU A 467 13.33 -32.61 -4.79
C LEU A 467 11.89 -32.65 -4.22
N ILE A 468 11.15 -33.56 -4.77
CA ILE A 468 10.25 -34.59 -4.21
C ILE A 468 8.90 -34.65 -4.92
N GLY A 469 8.74 -35.60 -5.76
CA GLY A 469 7.89 -36.78 -5.89
C GLY A 469 6.43 -36.59 -6.40
N PRO A 470 5.89 -37.57 -7.08
CA PRO A 470 4.99 -37.36 -8.21
C PRO A 470 3.52 -37.70 -7.90
N SER A 471 2.59 -37.00 -8.51
CA SER A 471 1.37 -37.63 -9.05
C SER A 471 0.47 -36.64 -9.81
N ASN A 472 0.14 -37.13 -11.00
CA ASN A 472 -0.94 -36.72 -11.88
C ASN A 472 -0.78 -35.47 -12.75
N ILE A 473 -0.27 -35.78 -13.92
CA ILE A 473 -0.35 -35.03 -15.17
C ILE A 473 -1.73 -35.29 -15.77
N ASP A 474 -2.44 -34.24 -16.11
CA ASP A 474 -3.35 -34.26 -17.24
C ASP A 474 -3.10 -33.06 -18.15
N PHE A 475 -2.67 -33.41 -19.33
CA PHE A 475 -2.45 -32.51 -20.47
C PHE A 475 -3.79 -32.05 -21.05
N CYS A 476 -3.92 -30.79 -21.36
CA CYS A 476 -4.67 -30.36 -22.53
C CYS A 476 -3.99 -29.16 -23.20
N LEU A 477 -3.27 -29.50 -24.27
CA LEU A 477 -2.89 -28.58 -25.33
C LEU A 477 -4.12 -28.29 -26.20
N SER A 478 -4.38 -27.05 -26.54
CA SER A 478 -4.61 -26.67 -27.95
C SER A 478 -4.51 -25.16 -28.13
N CYS A 479 -3.67 -24.82 -29.07
CA CYS A 479 -3.53 -23.52 -29.75
C CYS A 479 -4.79 -23.17 -30.55
N THR A 480 -5.14 -21.96 -30.60
CA THR A 480 -5.17 -20.98 -31.69
C THR A 480 -5.74 -19.67 -31.16
#